data_05bf3cc06f6add983645ffe5f3b70958
#
_entry.id   05bf3cc06f6add983645ffe5f3b70958
#
_cell.length_a   1.000
_cell.length_b   1.000
_cell.length_c   1.000
_cell.angle_alpha   90.00
_cell.angle_beta   90.00
_cell.angle_gamma   90.00
#
_symmetry.space_group_name_H-M   'P 1'
#
loop_
_entity.id
_entity.type
_entity.pdbx_description
1 polymer ?
#
loop_
_entity_poly.entity_id
_entity_poly.type
_entity_poly.pdbx_seq_one_letter_code
_entity_poly.pdbx_strand_id
1 'polypeptide(L)'
;VAALVLSGCSSNESDSDTGSSSVAASTTTTSAASSTVALQKIDLATLDGIVKGVAENLQIPGAVAILKTPDGDLTVKYGTGTRDRSDAVDPAEHVRIGSNTKTMTGTVILQLVQEGKIKLDDPVSKFRPDVPNGDNITIEQLLDMRSGLFNYTETAELNETLDNDPQKQWKPEDLLALGFANPPYFPPGQGYHYSNTNIVLLGLIAESLDGKPLPQIFQSRLFGPLGLTGTSFPDTADNTIPAPYSHGYVFGTNMDTLTDPALPEQMQSAAEDGTLQPNDVTNVNPSWAWAAGAGISTANDLVTWVQALVGGKLLGADLQAQRLASVQPTSPDSGSAEYGWGIAKMGPMFGHTGELPGFNSFMGHDPVNKVTLVVWANLAPAANGQDPATTMAKEIIGKVYPA
;
A
#
# COMPACT_ATOMS: atom_id res chain seq x y z
N VAL A 1 -9.57 7.27 -5.84
CA VAL A 1 -8.56 6.44 -5.13
C VAL A 1 -8.15 5.34 -6.07
N ALA A 2 -7.09 5.61 -6.85
CA ALA A 2 -6.66 4.75 -7.94
C ALA A 2 -6.21 3.36 -7.46
N ALA A 3 -6.65 2.34 -8.19
CA ALA A 3 -6.09 1.01 -8.09
C ALA A 3 -4.62 1.03 -8.54
N LEU A 4 -3.80 0.18 -7.94
CA LEU A 4 -2.37 0.05 -8.23
C LEU A 4 -2.16 -0.35 -9.71
N VAL A 5 -2.17 0.62 -10.63
CA VAL A 5 -1.89 0.41 -12.05
C VAL A 5 -0.42 0.71 -12.30
N LEU A 6 0.39 -0.34 -12.37
CA LEU A 6 1.77 -0.27 -12.79
C LEU A 6 1.83 -0.48 -14.31
N SER A 7 1.67 0.60 -15.09
CA SER A 7 1.84 0.57 -16.55
C SER A 7 3.32 0.47 -16.91
N GLY A 8 3.71 -0.60 -17.59
CA GLY A 8 5.01 -0.73 -18.26
C GLY A 8 4.82 -0.50 -19.75
N CYS A 9 5.60 0.42 -20.34
CA CYS A 9 5.66 0.59 -21.78
C CYS A 9 6.38 -0.60 -22.43
N SER A 10 5.72 -1.26 -23.39
CA SER A 10 6.32 -2.31 -24.21
C SER A 10 6.30 -1.90 -25.67
N SER A 11 7.44 -2.00 -26.32
CA SER A 11 7.57 -2.02 -27.80
C SER A 11 7.53 -3.47 -28.29
N ASN A 12 6.72 -3.69 -29.34
CA ASN A 12 6.47 -4.93 -30.05
C ASN A 12 7.68 -5.49 -30.77
N GLU A 13 7.83 -6.83 -30.78
CA GLU A 13 8.10 -7.57 -32.04
C GLU A 13 7.77 -9.07 -31.88
N SER A 14 7.12 -9.60 -32.88
CA SER A 14 6.65 -10.97 -33.05
C SER A 14 7.75 -11.90 -33.57
N ASP A 15 7.81 -13.17 -33.13
CA ASP A 15 7.90 -14.30 -34.06
C ASP A 15 7.49 -15.65 -33.45
N SER A 16 6.86 -16.44 -34.27
CA SER A 16 6.34 -17.78 -34.02
C SER A 16 7.42 -18.85 -34.20
N ASP A 17 7.48 -19.88 -33.35
CA ASP A 17 7.63 -21.25 -33.87
C ASP A 17 7.20 -22.36 -32.89
N THR A 18 6.68 -23.42 -33.47
CA THR A 18 6.08 -24.61 -32.84
C THR A 18 7.11 -25.70 -32.61
N GLY A 19 7.11 -26.35 -31.45
CA GLY A 19 7.91 -27.56 -31.24
C GLY A 19 7.56 -28.29 -29.94
N SER A 20 6.71 -29.32 -30.03
CA SER A 20 6.36 -30.25 -28.96
C SER A 20 7.49 -31.24 -28.70
N SER A 21 7.95 -31.40 -27.45
CA SER A 21 8.66 -32.59 -26.98
C SER A 21 8.48 -32.78 -25.48
N SER A 22 7.86 -33.88 -25.11
CA SER A 22 7.70 -34.37 -23.75
C SER A 22 9.02 -34.94 -23.22
N VAL A 23 9.51 -34.45 -22.09
CA VAL A 23 10.54 -35.12 -21.29
C VAL A 23 10.15 -35.07 -19.81
N ALA A 24 10.24 -36.22 -19.17
CA ALA A 24 9.87 -36.45 -17.79
C ALA A 24 10.73 -35.61 -16.82
N ALA A 25 10.06 -34.95 -15.85
CA ALA A 25 10.69 -34.14 -14.84
C ALA A 25 11.21 -34.99 -13.69
N SER A 26 12.52 -35.01 -13.49
CA SER A 26 13.15 -35.33 -12.21
C SER A 26 13.16 -34.09 -11.36
N THR A 27 12.39 -34.09 -10.27
CA THR A 27 12.38 -33.02 -9.26
C THR A 27 13.64 -33.04 -8.43
N THR A 28 14.62 -32.28 -8.81
CA THR A 28 15.75 -31.90 -7.93
C THR A 28 15.40 -30.51 -7.35
N THR A 29 15.03 -30.48 -6.09
CA THR A 29 14.82 -29.24 -5.34
C THR A 29 16.17 -28.54 -5.14
N THR A 30 16.56 -27.73 -6.08
CA THR A 30 17.69 -26.82 -5.92
C THR A 30 17.16 -25.57 -5.22
N SER A 31 17.49 -25.42 -3.94
CA SER A 31 17.36 -24.14 -3.24
C SER A 31 18.19 -23.11 -4.00
N ALA A 32 17.53 -22.26 -4.77
CA ALA A 32 18.18 -21.11 -5.39
C ALA A 32 18.62 -20.17 -4.26
N ALA A 33 19.90 -20.17 -3.96
CA ALA A 33 20.50 -19.13 -3.13
C ALA A 33 20.26 -17.80 -3.84
N SER A 34 19.48 -16.89 -3.21
CA SER A 34 19.28 -15.53 -3.71
C SER A 34 20.65 -14.86 -3.83
N SER A 35 21.12 -14.65 -5.04
CA SER A 35 22.38 -13.94 -5.29
C SER A 35 22.19 -12.46 -4.93
N THR A 36 23.11 -11.91 -4.13
CA THR A 36 23.17 -10.46 -3.89
C THR A 36 23.41 -9.75 -5.21
N VAL A 37 22.55 -8.78 -5.53
CA VAL A 37 22.77 -7.88 -6.67
C VAL A 37 23.77 -6.80 -6.22
N ALA A 38 24.69 -6.42 -7.11
CA ALA A 38 25.61 -5.33 -6.81
C ALA A 38 24.84 -4.01 -6.66
N LEU A 39 24.89 -3.42 -5.46
CA LEU A 39 24.26 -2.13 -5.21
C LEU A 39 25.11 -1.01 -5.75
N GLN A 40 24.47 -0.01 -6.37
CA GLN A 40 25.12 1.26 -6.66
C GLN A 40 25.02 2.16 -5.42
N LYS A 41 26.16 2.62 -4.95
CA LYS A 41 26.18 3.62 -3.88
C LYS A 41 25.69 4.95 -4.42
N ILE A 42 24.71 5.52 -3.73
CA ILE A 42 24.25 6.90 -3.99
C ILE A 42 24.60 7.77 -2.77
N ASP A 43 24.88 9.02 -3.02
CA ASP A 43 25.13 10.02 -1.97
C ASP A 43 23.87 10.84 -1.67
N LEU A 44 23.95 11.66 -0.62
CA LEU A 44 22.84 12.51 -0.21
C LEU A 44 22.40 13.48 -1.32
N ALA A 45 23.34 14.01 -2.08
CA ALA A 45 23.03 14.96 -3.15
C ALA A 45 22.25 14.29 -4.29
N THR A 46 22.58 13.04 -4.63
CA THR A 46 21.83 12.23 -5.62
C THR A 46 20.42 11.95 -5.12
N LEU A 47 20.25 11.54 -3.85
CA LEU A 47 18.93 11.27 -3.26
C LEU A 47 18.08 12.56 -3.20
N ASP A 48 18.69 13.67 -2.78
CA ASP A 48 18.04 14.98 -2.73
C ASP A 48 17.59 15.44 -4.12
N GLY A 49 18.44 15.25 -5.14
CA GLY A 49 18.14 15.59 -6.53
C GLY A 49 16.92 14.81 -7.07
N ILE A 50 16.80 13.51 -6.75
CA ILE A 50 15.62 12.70 -7.13
C ILE A 50 14.37 13.23 -6.44
N VAL A 51 14.39 13.35 -5.10
CA VAL A 51 13.22 13.79 -4.32
C VAL A 51 12.77 15.18 -4.79
N LYS A 52 13.70 16.11 -4.93
CA LYS A 52 13.43 17.47 -5.40
C LYS A 52 12.87 17.49 -6.82
N GLY A 53 13.48 16.74 -7.75
CA GLY A 53 13.03 16.71 -9.13
C GLY A 53 11.59 16.20 -9.29
N VAL A 54 11.25 15.11 -8.60
CA VAL A 54 9.86 14.59 -8.59
C VAL A 54 8.92 15.57 -7.88
N ALA A 55 9.35 16.15 -6.75
CA ALA A 55 8.51 17.06 -5.98
C ALA A 55 8.18 18.34 -6.75
N GLU A 56 9.15 18.93 -7.45
CA GLU A 56 8.94 20.10 -8.31
C GLU A 56 8.03 19.78 -9.50
N ASN A 57 8.27 18.62 -10.16
CA ASN A 57 7.48 18.20 -11.32
C ASN A 57 6.01 17.91 -10.97
N LEU A 58 5.74 17.35 -9.79
CA LEU A 58 4.38 16.99 -9.33
C LEU A 58 3.78 18.01 -8.37
N GLN A 59 4.46 19.15 -8.13
CA GLN A 59 4.02 20.24 -7.25
C GLN A 59 3.71 19.78 -5.81
N ILE A 60 4.54 18.90 -5.27
CA ILE A 60 4.38 18.34 -3.94
C ILE A 60 4.79 19.38 -2.88
N PRO A 61 3.93 19.73 -1.89
CA PRO A 61 4.27 20.69 -0.86
C PRO A 61 5.39 20.21 0.07
N GLY A 62 5.37 18.93 0.44
CA GLY A 62 6.37 18.34 1.32
C GLY A 62 6.54 16.83 1.13
N ALA A 63 7.76 16.35 1.28
CA ALA A 63 8.12 14.94 1.21
C ALA A 63 9.29 14.59 2.11
N VAL A 64 9.32 13.34 2.57
CA VAL A 64 10.45 12.74 3.28
C VAL A 64 10.84 11.45 2.59
N ALA A 65 12.14 11.23 2.39
CA ALA A 65 12.70 9.97 1.96
C ALA A 65 13.78 9.51 2.94
N ILE A 66 13.67 8.26 3.42
CA ILE A 66 14.70 7.59 4.23
C ILE A 66 15.20 6.37 3.45
N LEU A 67 16.46 6.37 3.09
CA LEU A 67 17.15 5.24 2.48
C LEU A 67 18.19 4.70 3.45
N LYS A 68 18.07 3.43 3.82
CA LYS A 68 19.08 2.70 4.60
C LYS A 68 19.73 1.64 3.73
N THR A 69 21.05 1.63 3.71
CA THR A 69 21.87 0.67 2.98
C THR A 69 22.99 0.14 3.88
N PRO A 70 23.68 -0.94 3.53
CA PRO A 70 24.88 -1.36 4.24
C PRO A 70 25.97 -0.30 4.31
N ASP A 71 26.00 0.66 3.37
CA ASP A 71 26.97 1.74 3.30
C ASP A 71 26.61 2.96 4.18
N GLY A 72 25.41 3.01 4.73
CA GLY A 72 24.92 4.07 5.61
C GLY A 72 23.47 4.48 5.34
N ASP A 73 23.00 5.38 6.19
CA ASP A 73 21.64 5.90 6.18
C ASP A 73 21.62 7.31 5.59
N LEU A 74 20.68 7.57 4.69
CA LEU A 74 20.41 8.86 4.08
C LEU A 74 18.98 9.29 4.38
N THR A 75 18.79 10.56 4.70
CA THR A 75 17.45 11.15 4.91
C THR A 75 17.37 12.47 4.17
N VAL A 76 16.36 12.60 3.32
CA VAL A 76 16.01 13.83 2.62
C VAL A 76 14.68 14.36 3.12
N LYS A 77 14.61 15.67 3.30
CA LYS A 77 13.42 16.43 3.66
C LYS A 77 13.21 17.50 2.61
N TYR A 78 12.08 17.50 1.96
CA TYR A 78 11.71 18.48 0.94
C TYR A 78 10.48 19.25 1.34
N GLY A 79 10.49 20.58 1.18
CA GLY A 79 9.33 21.43 1.38
C GLY A 79 8.81 21.47 2.81
N THR A 80 7.50 21.64 2.98
CA THR A 80 6.85 21.92 4.25
C THR A 80 5.67 21.00 4.54
N GLY A 81 5.41 20.72 5.80
CA GLY A 81 4.24 19.94 6.24
C GLY A 81 2.93 20.71 6.06
N THR A 82 2.98 22.03 6.00
CA THR A 82 1.83 22.91 5.77
C THR A 82 2.22 23.98 4.76
N ARG A 83 1.42 24.20 3.72
CA ARG A 83 1.75 25.13 2.62
C ARG A 83 2.01 26.57 3.06
N ASP A 84 1.37 27.01 4.14
CA ASP A 84 1.49 28.37 4.66
C ASP A 84 2.61 28.55 5.70
N ARG A 85 3.42 27.51 5.94
CA ARG A 85 4.55 27.53 6.89
C ARG A 85 5.88 27.43 6.16
N SER A 86 6.93 27.90 6.84
CA SER A 86 8.32 27.80 6.38
C SER A 86 9.09 26.64 7.01
N ASP A 87 8.49 25.94 7.98
CA ASP A 87 9.15 24.85 8.70
C ASP A 87 9.25 23.63 7.80
N ALA A 88 10.46 23.13 7.62
CA ALA A 88 10.71 21.91 6.83
C ALA A 88 9.99 20.71 7.47
N VAL A 89 9.49 19.80 6.62
CA VAL A 89 8.95 18.50 7.07
C VAL A 89 9.95 17.74 7.92
N ASP A 90 9.44 16.90 8.83
CA ASP A 90 10.29 16.06 9.67
C ASP A 90 9.89 14.57 9.58
N PRO A 91 10.87 13.64 9.56
CA PRO A 91 10.59 12.19 9.59
C PRO A 91 9.76 11.71 10.79
N ALA A 92 9.68 12.54 11.86
CA ALA A 92 8.87 12.28 13.05
C ALA A 92 7.44 12.84 12.95
N GLU A 93 7.11 13.58 11.90
CA GLU A 93 5.72 14.00 11.67
C GLU A 93 4.83 12.82 11.31
N HIS A 94 3.63 12.84 11.88
CA HIS A 94 2.61 11.84 11.60
C HIS A 94 1.93 12.15 10.27
N VAL A 95 1.73 11.10 9.49
CA VAL A 95 0.99 11.12 8.21
C VAL A 95 0.05 9.94 8.15
N ARG A 96 -1.02 10.04 7.36
CA ARG A 96 -1.84 8.88 7.01
C ARG A 96 -1.06 8.01 6.04
N ILE A 97 -0.95 6.70 6.36
CA ILE A 97 -0.09 5.77 5.61
C ILE A 97 -0.84 4.97 4.55
N GLY A 98 -2.15 5.21 4.42
CA GLY A 98 -2.96 4.52 3.41
C GLY A 98 -2.80 3.01 3.45
N SER A 99 -2.72 2.41 2.28
CA SER A 99 -2.68 0.95 2.10
C SER A 99 -1.47 0.23 2.72
N ASN A 100 -0.45 0.94 3.22
CA ASN A 100 0.55 0.32 4.08
C ASN A 100 -0.10 -0.41 5.28
N THR A 101 -1.28 0.05 5.72
CA THR A 101 -2.13 -0.58 6.75
C THR A 101 -2.47 -2.04 6.42
N LYS A 102 -2.60 -2.41 5.14
CA LYS A 102 -2.93 -3.78 4.72
C LYS A 102 -1.90 -4.80 5.18
N THR A 103 -0.64 -4.38 5.26
CA THR A 103 0.42 -5.24 5.77
C THR A 103 0.24 -5.56 7.26
N MET A 104 -0.37 -4.64 8.01
CA MET A 104 -0.69 -4.82 9.43
C MET A 104 -1.86 -5.80 9.59
N THR A 105 -2.96 -5.58 8.86
CA THR A 105 -4.11 -6.49 8.83
C THR A 105 -3.70 -7.89 8.41
N GLY A 106 -2.96 -8.01 7.30
CA GLY A 106 -2.45 -9.30 6.81
C GLY A 106 -1.54 -10.00 7.82
N THR A 107 -0.70 -9.25 8.55
CA THR A 107 0.14 -9.83 9.61
C THR A 107 -0.68 -10.38 10.76
N VAL A 108 -1.73 -9.67 11.19
CA VAL A 108 -2.65 -10.18 12.24
C VAL A 108 -3.31 -11.49 11.80
N ILE A 109 -3.83 -11.54 10.56
CA ILE A 109 -4.44 -12.78 10.03
C ILE A 109 -3.42 -13.92 10.04
N LEU A 110 -2.19 -13.69 9.60
CA LEU A 110 -1.15 -14.73 9.61
C LEU A 110 -0.74 -15.14 11.04
N GLN A 111 -0.78 -14.23 12.02
CA GLN A 111 -0.61 -14.60 13.44
C GLN A 111 -1.76 -15.50 13.90
N LEU A 112 -3.00 -15.22 13.52
CA LEU A 112 -4.15 -16.06 13.83
C LEU A 112 -4.07 -17.44 13.14
N VAL A 113 -3.49 -17.51 11.93
CA VAL A 113 -3.14 -18.79 11.26
C VAL A 113 -2.11 -19.57 12.08
N GLN A 114 -1.06 -18.91 12.54
CA GLN A 114 -0.02 -19.53 13.37
C GLN A 114 -0.57 -20.02 14.72
N GLU A 115 -1.57 -19.32 15.27
CA GLU A 115 -2.30 -19.72 16.49
C GLU A 115 -3.30 -20.86 16.24
N GLY A 116 -3.51 -21.30 15.01
CA GLY A 116 -4.49 -22.33 14.63
C GLY A 116 -5.96 -21.91 14.73
N LYS A 117 -6.23 -20.60 14.84
CA LYS A 117 -7.61 -20.05 14.94
C LYS A 117 -8.30 -19.96 13.58
N ILE A 118 -7.55 -19.87 12.51
CA ILE A 118 -7.99 -19.78 11.12
C ILE A 118 -6.98 -20.49 10.22
N LYS A 119 -7.41 -20.95 9.06
CA LYS A 119 -6.52 -21.51 8.04
C LYS A 119 -6.61 -20.69 6.75
N LEU A 120 -5.56 -20.70 5.95
CA LEU A 120 -5.52 -20.02 4.66
C LEU A 120 -6.55 -20.58 3.68
N ASP A 121 -6.80 -21.90 3.72
CA ASP A 121 -7.78 -22.61 2.90
C ASP A 121 -9.20 -22.64 3.49
N ASP A 122 -9.42 -22.05 4.66
CA ASP A 122 -10.77 -21.92 5.21
C ASP A 122 -11.66 -21.07 4.27
N PRO A 123 -12.91 -21.47 3.99
CA PRO A 123 -13.86 -20.64 3.27
C PRO A 123 -14.27 -19.43 4.13
N VAL A 124 -14.43 -18.29 3.47
CA VAL A 124 -14.82 -17.03 4.15
C VAL A 124 -16.17 -17.15 4.84
N SER A 125 -17.11 -17.91 4.25
CA SER A 125 -18.44 -18.18 4.83
C SER A 125 -18.42 -18.79 6.22
N LYS A 126 -17.34 -19.49 6.59
CA LYS A 126 -17.14 -20.04 7.94
C LYS A 126 -17.11 -18.94 9.02
N PHE A 127 -16.66 -17.74 8.67
CA PHE A 127 -16.53 -16.60 9.58
C PHE A 127 -17.56 -15.50 9.28
N ARG A 128 -17.91 -15.36 8.00
CA ARG A 128 -18.81 -14.33 7.46
C ARG A 128 -19.78 -14.98 6.46
N PRO A 129 -20.88 -15.57 6.94
CA PRO A 129 -21.85 -16.26 6.08
C PRO A 129 -22.64 -15.32 5.17
N ASP A 130 -22.57 -14.02 5.40
CA ASP A 130 -23.19 -12.95 4.61
C ASP A 130 -22.40 -12.57 3.35
N VAL A 131 -21.18 -13.09 3.16
CA VAL A 131 -20.36 -12.77 1.99
C VAL A 131 -20.87 -13.49 0.75
N PRO A 132 -21.16 -12.76 -0.35
CA PRO A 132 -21.57 -13.37 -1.61
C PRO A 132 -20.51 -14.38 -2.11
N ASN A 133 -20.95 -15.59 -2.42
CA ASN A 133 -20.08 -16.71 -2.85
C ASN A 133 -18.98 -17.08 -1.83
N GLY A 134 -19.18 -16.74 -0.53
CA GLY A 134 -18.19 -16.94 0.52
C GLY A 134 -17.74 -18.39 0.73
N ASP A 135 -18.53 -19.39 0.30
CA ASP A 135 -18.18 -20.82 0.35
C ASP A 135 -17.03 -21.17 -0.62
N ASN A 136 -16.85 -20.39 -1.68
CA ASN A 136 -15.83 -20.61 -2.72
C ASN A 136 -14.66 -19.64 -2.64
N ILE A 137 -14.69 -18.68 -1.71
CA ILE A 137 -13.62 -17.72 -1.46
C ILE A 137 -12.84 -18.16 -0.23
N THR A 138 -11.52 -18.27 -0.34
CA THR A 138 -10.66 -18.62 0.80
C THR A 138 -10.07 -17.38 1.47
N ILE A 139 -9.58 -17.55 2.70
CA ILE A 139 -8.83 -16.52 3.43
C ILE A 139 -7.56 -16.11 2.64
N GLU A 140 -6.88 -17.08 2.01
CA GLU A 140 -5.73 -16.80 1.15
C GLU A 140 -6.09 -15.86 0.00
N GLN A 141 -7.22 -16.11 -0.68
CA GLN A 141 -7.67 -15.29 -1.81
C GLN A 141 -8.10 -13.88 -1.41
N LEU A 142 -8.48 -13.66 -0.14
CA LEU A 142 -8.65 -12.30 0.38
C LEU A 142 -7.29 -11.62 0.57
N LEU A 143 -6.30 -12.33 1.15
CA LEU A 143 -4.97 -11.80 1.44
C LEU A 143 -4.19 -11.43 0.17
N ASP A 144 -4.32 -12.21 -0.90
CA ASP A 144 -3.57 -12.05 -2.15
C ASP A 144 -4.33 -11.34 -3.28
N MET A 145 -5.52 -10.77 -2.96
CA MET A 145 -6.35 -10.00 -3.90
C MET A 145 -6.91 -10.82 -5.07
N ARG A 146 -7.17 -12.13 -4.85
CA ARG A 146 -7.70 -13.06 -5.87
C ARG A 146 -9.11 -13.58 -5.56
N SER A 147 -9.83 -12.95 -4.65
CA SER A 147 -11.22 -13.30 -4.32
C SER A 147 -12.22 -13.01 -5.43
N GLY A 148 -11.94 -12.03 -6.28
CA GLY A 148 -12.87 -11.48 -7.28
C GLY A 148 -13.90 -10.50 -6.71
N LEU A 149 -13.96 -10.26 -5.38
CA LEU A 149 -14.92 -9.33 -4.77
C LEU A 149 -14.68 -7.89 -5.26
N PHE A 150 -15.78 -7.22 -5.60
CA PHE A 150 -15.76 -5.84 -6.06
C PHE A 150 -15.13 -4.90 -5.03
N ASN A 151 -14.35 -3.95 -5.49
CA ASN A 151 -13.68 -2.95 -4.66
C ASN A 151 -14.64 -1.79 -4.36
N TYR A 152 -15.13 -1.69 -3.13
CA TYR A 152 -16.10 -0.65 -2.75
C TYR A 152 -15.58 0.78 -3.00
N THR A 153 -14.26 0.99 -3.05
CA THR A 153 -13.71 2.33 -3.30
C THR A 153 -13.86 2.80 -4.76
N GLU A 154 -14.31 1.94 -5.66
CA GLU A 154 -14.64 2.27 -7.05
C GLU A 154 -16.11 2.68 -7.22
N THR A 155 -16.90 2.74 -6.15
CA THR A 155 -18.30 3.18 -6.22
C THR A 155 -18.41 4.70 -6.26
N ALA A 156 -19.31 5.22 -7.10
CA ALA A 156 -19.64 6.65 -7.12
C ALA A 156 -20.16 7.12 -5.77
N GLU A 157 -21.01 6.31 -5.10
CA GLU A 157 -21.59 6.65 -3.79
C GLU A 157 -20.54 7.00 -2.74
N LEU A 158 -19.45 6.21 -2.65
CA LEU A 158 -18.37 6.52 -1.71
C LEU A 158 -17.67 7.82 -2.08
N ASN A 159 -17.28 7.98 -3.35
CA ASN A 159 -16.49 9.12 -3.81
C ASN A 159 -17.29 10.43 -3.76
N GLU A 160 -18.57 10.42 -4.16
CA GLU A 160 -19.49 11.55 -3.95
C GLU A 160 -19.63 11.91 -2.47
N THR A 161 -19.69 10.92 -1.59
CA THR A 161 -19.76 11.16 -0.14
C THR A 161 -18.48 11.78 0.38
N LEU A 162 -17.31 11.30 -0.05
CA LEU A 162 -16.02 11.88 0.37
C LEU A 162 -15.90 13.35 -0.05
N ASP A 163 -16.47 13.72 -1.19
CA ASP A 163 -16.48 15.09 -1.67
C ASP A 163 -17.51 15.98 -0.95
N ASN A 164 -18.70 15.46 -0.65
CA ASN A 164 -19.82 16.26 -0.13
C ASN A 164 -19.95 16.21 1.41
N ASP A 165 -19.51 15.11 2.05
CA ASP A 165 -19.52 14.92 3.51
C ASP A 165 -18.22 14.22 3.97
N PRO A 166 -17.07 14.89 3.87
CA PRO A 166 -15.76 14.31 4.18
C PRO A 166 -15.60 13.89 5.66
N GLN A 167 -16.54 14.30 6.52
CA GLN A 167 -16.56 13.94 7.94
C GLN A 167 -17.41 12.70 8.24
N LYS A 168 -18.12 12.15 7.24
CA LYS A 168 -18.97 10.97 7.45
C LYS A 168 -18.19 9.83 8.06
N GLN A 169 -18.69 9.33 9.18
CA GLN A 169 -18.22 8.11 9.80
C GLN A 169 -18.83 6.90 9.07
N TRP A 170 -17.97 6.03 8.55
CA TRP A 170 -18.36 4.77 7.95
C TRP A 170 -18.16 3.61 8.91
N LYS A 171 -19.10 2.67 8.93
CA LYS A 171 -18.91 1.37 9.57
C LYS A 171 -18.33 0.38 8.56
N PRO A 172 -17.50 -0.57 9.00
CA PRO A 172 -16.97 -1.59 8.09
C PRO A 172 -18.07 -2.36 7.32
N GLU A 173 -19.21 -2.62 7.94
CA GLU A 173 -20.36 -3.28 7.31
C GLU A 173 -20.97 -2.45 6.19
N ASP A 174 -21.02 -1.11 6.33
CA ASP A 174 -21.53 -0.21 5.27
C ASP A 174 -20.61 -0.27 4.03
N LEU A 175 -19.28 -0.34 4.25
CA LEU A 175 -18.29 -0.49 3.18
C LEU A 175 -18.45 -1.83 2.44
N LEU A 176 -18.66 -2.91 3.20
CA LEU A 176 -18.94 -4.22 2.61
C LEU A 176 -20.24 -4.22 1.82
N ALA A 177 -21.28 -3.55 2.29
CA ALA A 177 -22.55 -3.43 1.58
C ALA A 177 -22.38 -2.76 0.20
N LEU A 178 -21.54 -1.71 0.11
CA LEU A 178 -21.19 -1.08 -1.16
C LEU A 178 -20.49 -2.07 -2.11
N GLY A 179 -19.53 -2.85 -1.59
CA GLY A 179 -18.82 -3.86 -2.39
C GLY A 179 -19.74 -4.98 -2.87
N PHE A 180 -20.57 -5.51 -1.96
CA PHE A 180 -21.47 -6.64 -2.24
C PHE A 180 -22.66 -6.29 -3.13
N ALA A 181 -23.01 -5.02 -3.26
CA ALA A 181 -24.04 -4.55 -4.18
C ALA A 181 -23.61 -4.64 -5.66
N ASN A 182 -22.33 -4.89 -5.93
CA ASN A 182 -21.78 -4.95 -7.27
C ASN A 182 -21.36 -6.39 -7.64
N PRO A 183 -21.40 -6.77 -8.94
CA PRO A 183 -20.95 -8.08 -9.37
C PRO A 183 -19.44 -8.25 -9.14
N PRO A 184 -18.97 -9.48 -8.87
CA PRO A 184 -17.55 -9.75 -8.77
C PRO A 184 -16.86 -9.55 -10.13
N TYR A 185 -15.58 -9.22 -10.12
CA TYR A 185 -14.78 -9.05 -11.34
C TYR A 185 -14.55 -10.39 -12.07
N PHE A 186 -14.36 -11.47 -11.30
CA PHE A 186 -14.09 -12.83 -11.81
C PHE A 186 -14.41 -13.86 -10.72
N PRO A 187 -14.53 -15.16 -11.09
CA PRO A 187 -14.63 -16.24 -10.12
C PRO A 187 -13.38 -16.33 -9.23
N PRO A 188 -13.51 -16.72 -7.94
CA PRO A 188 -12.39 -16.80 -7.00
C PRO A 188 -11.19 -17.59 -7.57
N GLY A 189 -10.01 -17.03 -7.45
CA GLY A 189 -8.75 -17.60 -7.90
C GLY A 189 -8.45 -17.47 -9.40
N GLN A 190 -9.35 -16.91 -10.22
CA GLN A 190 -9.18 -16.83 -11.67
C GLN A 190 -8.58 -15.51 -12.18
N GLY A 191 -8.19 -14.61 -11.29
CA GLY A 191 -7.60 -13.34 -11.65
C GLY A 191 -7.03 -12.62 -10.45
N TYR A 192 -6.50 -11.43 -10.71
CA TYR A 192 -6.07 -10.48 -9.70
C TYR A 192 -6.86 -9.18 -9.89
N HIS A 193 -7.41 -8.67 -8.80
CA HIS A 193 -7.94 -7.31 -8.73
C HIS A 193 -7.76 -6.78 -7.32
N TYR A 194 -7.08 -5.65 -7.19
CA TYR A 194 -6.87 -5.01 -5.89
C TYR A 194 -8.21 -4.56 -5.31
N SER A 195 -8.58 -5.06 -4.15
CA SER A 195 -9.87 -4.79 -3.54
C SER A 195 -9.76 -4.54 -2.05
N ASN A 196 -10.14 -3.33 -1.63
CA ASN A 196 -10.20 -2.95 -0.23
C ASN A 196 -11.26 -3.76 0.53
N THR A 197 -12.29 -4.23 -0.15
CA THR A 197 -13.35 -5.11 0.40
C THR A 197 -12.75 -6.35 1.06
N ASN A 198 -11.72 -6.96 0.45
CA ASN A 198 -11.02 -8.12 1.00
C ASN A 198 -10.45 -7.84 2.39
N ILE A 199 -9.81 -6.69 2.53
CA ILE A 199 -9.08 -6.36 3.77
C ILE A 199 -10.03 -5.89 4.86
N VAL A 200 -11.13 -5.22 4.52
CA VAL A 200 -12.20 -4.92 5.48
C VAL A 200 -12.79 -6.22 6.04
N LEU A 201 -13.06 -7.22 5.19
CA LEU A 201 -13.48 -8.56 5.63
C LEU A 201 -12.48 -9.20 6.59
N LEU A 202 -11.19 -9.18 6.24
CA LEU A 202 -10.12 -9.72 7.09
C LEU A 202 -10.03 -8.98 8.44
N GLY A 203 -10.23 -7.67 8.45
CA GLY A 203 -10.30 -6.88 9.69
C GLY A 203 -11.42 -7.33 10.62
N LEU A 204 -12.64 -7.51 10.09
CA LEU A 204 -13.80 -7.99 10.84
C LEU A 204 -13.62 -9.44 11.34
N ILE A 205 -13.01 -10.30 10.52
CA ILE A 205 -12.66 -11.67 10.92
C ILE A 205 -11.65 -11.64 12.07
N ALA A 206 -10.63 -10.76 11.99
CA ALA A 206 -9.65 -10.59 13.06
C ALA A 206 -10.31 -10.15 14.37
N GLU A 207 -11.21 -9.16 14.33
CA GLU A 207 -11.98 -8.73 15.51
C GLU A 207 -12.80 -9.86 16.12
N SER A 208 -13.50 -10.63 15.29
CA SER A 208 -14.30 -11.78 15.72
C SER A 208 -13.47 -12.86 16.40
N LEU A 209 -12.29 -13.18 15.86
CA LEU A 209 -11.41 -14.24 16.38
C LEU A 209 -10.60 -13.82 17.61
N ASP A 210 -10.26 -12.55 17.73
CA ASP A 210 -9.46 -12.02 18.86
C ASP A 210 -10.33 -11.43 19.98
N GLY A 211 -11.61 -11.16 19.68
CA GLY A 211 -12.59 -10.63 20.63
C GLY A 211 -12.31 -9.19 21.07
N LYS A 212 -11.63 -8.41 20.26
CA LYS A 212 -11.22 -7.02 20.51
C LYS A 212 -11.42 -6.16 19.27
N PRO A 213 -11.64 -4.84 19.44
CA PRO A 213 -11.58 -3.89 18.32
C PRO A 213 -10.21 -3.86 17.66
N LEU A 214 -10.18 -3.62 16.33
CA LEU A 214 -8.97 -3.63 15.52
C LEU A 214 -7.85 -2.69 16.04
N PRO A 215 -8.14 -1.46 16.55
CA PRO A 215 -7.12 -0.62 17.17
C PRO A 215 -6.37 -1.30 18.32
N GLN A 216 -7.12 -2.04 19.17
CA GLN A 216 -6.54 -2.77 20.30
C GLN A 216 -5.74 -4.00 19.86
N ILE A 217 -6.20 -4.67 18.79
CA ILE A 217 -5.48 -5.79 18.17
C ILE A 217 -4.14 -5.30 17.63
N PHE A 218 -4.12 -4.23 16.84
CA PHE A 218 -2.89 -3.66 16.30
C PHE A 218 -1.95 -3.21 17.41
N GLN A 219 -2.47 -2.51 18.42
CA GLN A 219 -1.66 -2.07 19.56
C GLN A 219 -1.00 -3.24 20.28
N SER A 220 -1.75 -4.29 20.59
CA SER A 220 -1.25 -5.41 21.39
C SER A 220 -0.39 -6.41 20.61
N ARG A 221 -0.69 -6.60 19.32
CA ARG A 221 -0.01 -7.59 18.49
C ARG A 221 1.16 -7.03 17.68
N LEU A 222 1.12 -5.73 17.34
CA LEU A 222 2.05 -5.12 16.40
C LEU A 222 2.81 -3.94 17.00
N PHE A 223 2.11 -2.87 17.40
CA PHE A 223 2.74 -1.60 17.76
C PHE A 223 3.52 -1.71 19.07
N GLY A 224 2.91 -2.27 20.12
CA GLY A 224 3.56 -2.46 21.42
C GLY A 224 4.80 -3.36 21.33
N PRO A 225 4.72 -4.57 20.77
CA PRO A 225 5.88 -5.46 20.63
C PRO A 225 7.05 -4.90 19.83
N LEU A 226 6.80 -3.99 18.88
CA LEU A 226 7.82 -3.35 18.06
C LEU A 226 8.27 -1.99 18.58
N GLY A 227 7.60 -1.44 19.61
CA GLY A 227 7.87 -0.11 20.14
C GLY A 227 7.54 1.02 19.17
N LEU A 228 6.51 0.85 18.32
CA LEU A 228 6.07 1.86 17.35
C LEU A 228 5.24 2.92 18.05
N THR A 229 5.89 3.89 18.67
CA THR A 229 5.23 4.94 19.48
C THR A 229 4.62 6.07 18.66
N GLY A 230 5.06 6.25 17.42
CA GLY A 230 4.51 7.19 16.45
C GLY A 230 3.52 6.53 15.50
N THR A 231 3.07 5.29 15.77
CA THR A 231 2.11 4.59 14.93
C THR A 231 0.81 4.36 15.69
N SER A 232 -0.31 4.68 15.05
CA SER A 232 -1.65 4.50 15.63
C SER A 232 -2.65 4.05 14.57
N PHE A 233 -3.77 3.51 15.05
CA PHE A 233 -4.92 3.18 14.21
C PHE A 233 -6.15 3.81 14.87
N PRO A 234 -6.78 4.83 14.23
CA PRO A 234 -7.87 5.58 14.84
C PRO A 234 -9.16 4.77 14.94
N ASP A 235 -9.96 5.09 15.94
CA ASP A 235 -11.36 4.66 15.95
C ASP A 235 -12.14 5.31 14.80
N THR A 236 -13.22 4.70 14.35
CA THR A 236 -13.99 5.19 13.19
C THR A 236 -14.58 6.60 13.38
N ALA A 237 -14.73 7.06 14.61
CA ALA A 237 -15.19 8.42 14.93
C ALA A 237 -14.03 9.45 14.98
N ASP A 238 -12.77 9.01 14.98
CA ASP A 238 -11.62 9.88 15.14
C ASP A 238 -10.98 10.19 13.76
N ASN A 239 -11.03 11.45 13.37
CA ASN A 239 -10.39 11.96 12.16
C ASN A 239 -9.12 12.76 12.42
N THR A 240 -8.63 12.78 13.65
CA THR A 240 -7.42 13.56 14.02
C THR A 240 -6.14 12.82 13.64
N ILE A 241 -5.08 13.60 13.44
CA ILE A 241 -3.72 13.11 13.30
C ILE A 241 -2.93 13.62 14.50
N PRO A 242 -2.23 12.76 15.27
CA PRO A 242 -1.43 13.21 16.43
C PRO A 242 -0.34 14.21 16.03
N ALA A 243 -0.14 15.23 16.85
CA ALA A 243 0.95 16.20 16.63
C ALA A 243 2.33 15.60 17.00
N PRO A 244 3.42 15.99 16.32
CA PRO A 244 3.46 16.85 15.13
C PRO A 244 2.97 16.08 13.89
N TYR A 245 2.33 16.77 12.94
CA TYR A 245 1.83 16.14 11.72
C TYR A 245 1.91 17.07 10.50
N SER A 246 1.97 16.47 9.32
CA SER A 246 1.83 17.18 8.05
C SER A 246 0.37 17.23 7.60
N HIS A 247 -0.02 18.32 6.94
CA HIS A 247 -1.31 18.43 6.25
C HIS A 247 -1.28 17.65 4.94
N GLY A 248 -2.43 17.13 4.51
CA GLY A 248 -2.60 16.42 3.25
C GLY A 248 -3.33 17.26 2.22
N TYR A 249 -2.86 17.24 0.96
CA TYR A 249 -3.35 18.08 -0.11
C TYR A 249 -3.77 17.25 -1.33
N VAL A 250 -4.84 17.68 -2.04
CA VAL A 250 -5.31 17.03 -3.27
C VAL A 250 -5.75 18.09 -4.28
N PHE A 251 -5.43 17.88 -5.54
CA PHE A 251 -6.02 18.65 -6.64
C PHE A 251 -7.37 18.04 -7.05
N GLY A 252 -8.37 18.89 -7.31
CA GLY A 252 -9.70 18.44 -7.71
C GLY A 252 -10.47 17.72 -6.61
N THR A 253 -11.31 16.78 -7.00
CA THR A 253 -12.22 15.98 -6.14
C THR A 253 -12.01 14.49 -6.37
N ASN A 254 -12.57 13.64 -5.48
CA ASN A 254 -12.55 12.19 -5.66
C ASN A 254 -13.35 11.76 -6.91
N MET A 255 -14.41 12.50 -7.25
CA MET A 255 -15.20 12.23 -8.45
C MET A 255 -14.45 12.58 -9.73
N ASP A 256 -13.59 13.60 -9.74
CA ASP A 256 -12.78 13.97 -10.91
C ASP A 256 -11.78 12.87 -11.28
N THR A 257 -11.35 12.07 -10.29
CA THR A 257 -10.36 11.00 -10.46
C THR A 257 -10.93 9.58 -10.32
N LEU A 258 -12.26 9.43 -10.31
CA LEU A 258 -12.90 8.12 -10.09
C LEU A 258 -12.61 7.11 -11.21
N THR A 259 -12.63 7.55 -12.45
CA THR A 259 -12.48 6.68 -13.64
C THR A 259 -11.09 6.76 -14.25
N ASP A 260 -10.39 7.85 -14.06
CA ASP A 260 -9.00 8.07 -14.47
C ASP A 260 -8.27 8.74 -13.29
N PRO A 261 -7.13 8.22 -12.84
CA PRO A 261 -6.37 8.86 -11.76
C PRO A 261 -5.87 10.27 -12.12
N ALA A 262 -5.71 10.58 -13.42
CA ALA A 262 -5.37 11.91 -13.88
C ALA A 262 -6.61 12.81 -13.91
N LEU A 263 -6.45 14.05 -13.48
CA LEU A 263 -7.46 15.09 -13.66
C LEU A 263 -7.68 15.38 -15.16
N PRO A 264 -8.84 15.93 -15.55
CA PRO A 264 -9.05 16.46 -16.91
C PRO A 264 -7.92 17.42 -17.32
N GLU A 265 -7.48 17.36 -18.59
CA GLU A 265 -6.33 18.14 -19.10
C GLU A 265 -6.39 19.63 -18.75
N GLN A 266 -7.58 20.23 -18.78
CA GLN A 266 -7.77 21.63 -18.40
C GLN A 266 -7.42 21.89 -16.92
N MET A 267 -7.74 20.95 -16.04
CA MET A 267 -7.41 21.06 -14.62
C MET A 267 -5.93 20.79 -14.35
N GLN A 268 -5.31 19.86 -15.11
CA GLN A 268 -3.87 19.64 -15.03
C GLN A 268 -3.11 20.92 -15.42
N SER A 269 -3.48 21.55 -16.56
CA SER A 269 -2.88 22.82 -16.99
C SER A 269 -3.10 23.95 -15.96
N ALA A 270 -4.26 24.00 -15.34
CA ALA A 270 -4.55 24.98 -14.28
C ALA A 270 -3.77 24.70 -12.98
N ALA A 271 -3.46 23.44 -12.68
CA ALA A 271 -2.56 23.10 -11.58
C ALA A 271 -1.10 23.50 -11.93
N GLU A 272 -0.64 23.23 -13.14
CA GLU A 272 0.70 23.59 -13.62
C GLU A 272 0.98 25.09 -13.61
N ASP A 273 0.01 25.90 -14.04
CA ASP A 273 0.13 27.37 -14.06
C ASP A 273 -0.20 28.03 -12.69
N GLY A 274 -0.61 27.22 -11.71
CA GLY A 274 -0.91 27.65 -10.34
C GLY A 274 -2.29 28.35 -10.18
N THR A 275 -3.16 28.34 -11.18
CA THR A 275 -4.53 28.87 -11.06
C THR A 275 -5.45 27.90 -10.34
N LEU A 276 -5.23 26.59 -10.41
CA LEU A 276 -5.82 25.59 -9.54
C LEU A 276 -4.90 25.30 -8.36
N GLN A 277 -5.37 25.56 -7.15
CA GLN A 277 -4.64 25.25 -5.92
C GLN A 277 -5.14 23.93 -5.32
N PRO A 278 -4.29 23.13 -4.70
CA PRO A 278 -4.73 21.91 -4.05
C PRO A 278 -5.51 22.21 -2.76
N ASN A 279 -6.55 21.43 -2.53
CA ASN A 279 -7.40 21.48 -1.33
C ASN A 279 -6.70 20.82 -0.14
N ASP A 280 -6.86 21.38 1.05
CA ASP A 280 -6.46 20.74 2.31
C ASP A 280 -7.53 19.70 2.72
N VAL A 281 -7.14 18.45 2.74
CA VAL A 281 -7.99 17.29 3.07
C VAL A 281 -7.52 16.55 4.34
N THR A 282 -6.69 17.19 5.15
CA THR A 282 -6.10 16.62 6.37
C THR A 282 -7.13 15.97 7.27
N ASN A 283 -8.30 16.62 7.41
CA ASN A 283 -9.33 16.24 8.37
C ASN A 283 -10.43 15.33 7.77
N VAL A 284 -10.25 14.78 6.57
CA VAL A 284 -11.17 13.76 6.03
C VAL A 284 -11.20 12.57 6.99
N ASN A 285 -12.39 12.10 7.34
CA ASN A 285 -12.54 10.95 8.24
C ASN A 285 -12.03 9.67 7.54
N PRO A 286 -11.00 8.97 8.08
CA PRO A 286 -10.38 7.82 7.42
C PRO A 286 -11.17 6.51 7.58
N SER A 287 -12.32 6.52 8.26
CA SER A 287 -13.10 5.31 8.54
C SER A 287 -13.54 4.57 7.28
N TRP A 288 -13.68 5.28 6.16
CA TRP A 288 -13.97 4.66 4.86
C TRP A 288 -12.86 3.73 4.36
N ALA A 289 -11.64 3.88 4.84
CA ALA A 289 -10.51 2.99 4.52
C ALA A 289 -10.31 1.90 5.58
N TRP A 290 -10.65 2.17 6.82
CA TRP A 290 -10.58 1.31 8.00
C TRP A 290 -9.39 0.32 7.95
N ALA A 291 -9.62 -1.01 8.09
CA ALA A 291 -8.58 -2.06 8.08
C ALA A 291 -7.69 -2.03 6.82
N ALA A 292 -8.18 -1.41 5.73
CA ALA A 292 -7.48 -1.33 4.46
C ALA A 292 -6.56 -0.10 4.33
N GLY A 293 -6.72 0.95 5.19
CA GLY A 293 -5.96 2.17 4.94
C GLY A 293 -5.94 3.23 6.03
N ALA A 294 -6.63 3.07 7.18
CA ALA A 294 -6.77 4.16 8.15
C ALA A 294 -5.55 4.40 9.07
N GLY A 295 -4.49 3.63 8.95
CA GLY A 295 -3.31 3.76 9.80
C GLY A 295 -2.62 5.12 9.69
N ILE A 296 -2.06 5.56 10.80
CA ILE A 296 -1.23 6.76 10.93
C ILE A 296 0.15 6.32 11.42
N SER A 297 1.22 6.89 10.85
CA SER A 297 2.58 6.57 11.28
C SER A 297 3.54 7.71 10.98
N THR A 298 4.79 7.55 11.39
CA THR A 298 5.93 8.39 11.03
C THR A 298 6.86 7.65 10.07
N ALA A 299 7.72 8.37 9.33
CA ALA A 299 8.71 7.72 8.48
C ALA A 299 9.64 6.80 9.29
N ASN A 300 10.00 7.21 10.52
CA ASN A 300 10.86 6.42 11.39
C ASN A 300 10.22 5.09 11.83
N ASP A 301 8.93 5.12 12.18
CA ASP A 301 8.20 3.91 12.57
C ASP A 301 7.95 3.00 11.36
N LEU A 302 7.70 3.57 10.16
CA LEU A 302 7.56 2.77 8.94
C LEU A 302 8.85 2.03 8.58
N VAL A 303 10.03 2.62 8.83
CA VAL A 303 11.32 1.90 8.69
C VAL A 303 11.37 0.70 9.63
N THR A 304 11.03 0.90 10.91
CA THR A 304 11.00 -0.18 11.90
C THR A 304 9.98 -1.25 11.52
N TRP A 305 8.79 -0.81 11.09
CA TRP A 305 7.72 -1.71 10.67
C TRP A 305 8.11 -2.58 9.49
N VAL A 306 8.58 -1.98 8.38
CA VAL A 306 8.89 -2.76 7.16
C VAL A 306 10.06 -3.70 7.36
N GLN A 307 11.06 -3.33 8.15
CA GLN A 307 12.16 -4.23 8.54
C GLN A 307 11.66 -5.41 9.39
N ALA A 308 10.75 -5.18 10.33
CA ALA A 308 10.14 -6.23 11.12
C ALA A 308 9.22 -7.14 10.30
N LEU A 309 8.41 -6.55 9.41
CA LEU A 309 7.50 -7.21 8.50
C LEU A 309 8.20 -8.22 7.60
N VAL A 310 9.28 -7.78 6.95
CA VAL A 310 10.02 -8.58 5.97
C VAL A 310 11.06 -9.47 6.66
N GLY A 311 11.65 -8.98 7.76
CA GLY A 311 12.63 -9.75 8.56
C GLY A 311 12.03 -10.83 9.45
N GLY A 312 10.70 -11.01 9.47
CA GLY A 312 10.02 -12.10 10.17
C GLY A 312 9.96 -11.98 11.69
N LYS A 313 10.04 -10.78 12.24
CA LYS A 313 9.95 -10.59 13.71
C LYS A 313 8.58 -10.91 14.31
N LEU A 314 7.52 -10.95 13.48
CA LEU A 314 6.13 -11.07 13.91
C LEU A 314 5.52 -12.44 13.63
N LEU A 315 6.19 -13.26 12.84
CA LEU A 315 5.75 -14.60 12.41
C LEU A 315 6.85 -15.62 12.64
N GLY A 316 6.48 -16.90 12.79
CA GLY A 316 7.44 -18.01 12.77
C GLY A 316 8.14 -18.13 11.40
N ALA A 317 9.35 -18.66 11.40
CA ALA A 317 10.22 -18.67 10.21
C ALA A 317 9.57 -19.31 8.97
N ASP A 318 8.86 -20.42 9.14
CA ASP A 318 8.23 -21.15 8.03
C ASP A 318 7.07 -20.34 7.42
N LEU A 319 6.21 -19.76 8.24
CA LEU A 319 5.08 -18.94 7.75
C LEU A 319 5.58 -17.63 7.12
N GLN A 320 6.62 -17.03 7.67
CA GLN A 320 7.27 -15.87 7.07
C GLN A 320 7.87 -16.18 5.70
N ALA A 321 8.54 -17.32 5.55
CA ALA A 321 9.08 -17.75 4.26
C ALA A 321 7.95 -17.98 3.24
N GLN A 322 6.85 -18.61 3.65
CA GLN A 322 5.66 -18.80 2.81
C GLN A 322 5.05 -17.44 2.42
N ARG A 323 4.95 -16.47 3.34
CA ARG A 323 4.46 -15.12 3.03
C ARG A 323 5.30 -14.45 1.95
N LEU A 324 6.63 -14.48 2.04
CA LEU A 324 7.49 -13.87 1.02
C LEU A 324 7.45 -14.64 -0.31
N ALA A 325 7.23 -15.95 -0.26
CA ALA A 325 7.06 -16.78 -1.46
C ALA A 325 5.67 -16.70 -2.09
N SER A 326 4.67 -16.15 -1.38
CA SER A 326 3.28 -16.06 -1.87
C SER A 326 3.07 -15.00 -2.96
N VAL A 327 4.05 -14.11 -3.18
CA VAL A 327 3.93 -13.05 -4.17
C VAL A 327 3.84 -13.63 -5.58
N GLN A 328 2.88 -13.13 -6.35
CA GLN A 328 2.62 -13.50 -7.73
C GLN A 328 2.43 -12.23 -8.57
N PRO A 329 2.74 -12.24 -9.87
CA PRO A 329 2.48 -11.12 -10.75
C PRO A 329 1.03 -10.64 -10.67
N THR A 330 0.84 -9.33 -10.68
CA THR A 330 -0.48 -8.69 -10.69
C THR A 330 -1.09 -8.59 -12.09
N SER A 331 -0.23 -8.75 -13.12
CA SER A 331 -0.58 -8.77 -14.54
C SER A 331 0.29 -9.83 -15.25
N PRO A 332 -0.16 -10.39 -16.38
CA PRO A 332 0.66 -11.28 -17.20
C PRO A 332 1.87 -10.58 -17.85
N ASP A 333 1.91 -9.25 -17.84
CA ASP A 333 2.99 -8.49 -18.44
C ASP A 333 4.30 -8.63 -17.63
N SER A 334 5.42 -8.78 -18.33
CA SER A 334 6.73 -8.88 -17.70
C SER A 334 7.07 -7.58 -16.95
N GLY A 335 7.54 -7.71 -15.72
CA GLY A 335 7.91 -6.55 -14.88
C GLY A 335 6.73 -5.90 -14.14
N SER A 336 5.53 -6.51 -14.16
CA SER A 336 4.44 -6.09 -13.29
C SER A 336 4.85 -6.21 -11.82
N ALA A 337 4.21 -5.40 -10.95
CA ALA A 337 4.31 -5.60 -9.50
C ALA A 337 3.82 -7.00 -9.13
N GLU A 338 4.32 -7.51 -8.03
CA GLU A 338 3.88 -8.76 -7.46
C GLU A 338 3.10 -8.49 -6.17
N TYR A 339 2.08 -9.31 -5.88
CA TYR A 339 1.28 -9.22 -4.66
C TYR A 339 1.08 -10.60 -4.04
N GLY A 340 1.16 -10.68 -2.74
CA GLY A 340 0.98 -11.90 -1.96
C GLY A 340 0.12 -11.66 -0.72
N TRP A 341 0.35 -12.42 0.37
CA TRP A 341 -0.46 -12.38 1.59
C TRP A 341 -0.33 -11.06 2.36
N GLY A 342 -1.08 -10.03 1.90
CA GLY A 342 -1.07 -8.68 2.44
C GLY A 342 0.33 -8.03 2.36
N ILE A 343 1.05 -8.28 1.28
CA ILE A 343 2.37 -7.71 1.01
C ILE A 343 2.56 -7.57 -0.50
N ALA A 344 3.14 -6.44 -0.92
CA ALA A 344 3.53 -6.21 -2.31
C ALA A 344 5.04 -6.41 -2.47
N LYS A 345 5.48 -6.64 -3.72
CA LYS A 345 6.90 -6.64 -4.07
C LYS A 345 7.13 -5.73 -5.28
N MET A 346 8.10 -4.83 -5.16
CA MET A 346 8.54 -3.91 -6.20
C MET A 346 10.04 -4.09 -6.42
N GLY A 347 10.40 -4.67 -7.56
CA GLY A 347 11.79 -5.09 -7.78
C GLY A 347 12.27 -6.03 -6.66
N PRO A 348 13.40 -5.75 -6.00
CA PRO A 348 13.90 -6.58 -4.91
C PRO A 348 13.23 -6.31 -3.55
N MET A 349 12.40 -5.27 -3.44
CA MET A 349 11.83 -4.81 -2.17
C MET A 349 10.45 -5.40 -1.90
N PHE A 350 10.27 -5.99 -0.73
CA PHE A 350 8.97 -6.35 -0.18
C PHE A 350 8.45 -5.22 0.71
N GLY A 351 7.16 -4.92 0.63
CA GLY A 351 6.53 -3.87 1.42
C GLY A 351 5.15 -3.53 0.90
N HIS A 352 4.83 -2.26 0.79
CA HIS A 352 3.58 -1.77 0.21
C HIS A 352 3.65 -0.29 -0.14
N THR A 353 2.79 0.17 -1.03
CA THR A 353 2.47 1.58 -1.24
C THR A 353 1.25 1.98 -0.40
N GLY A 354 1.05 3.25 -0.18
CA GLY A 354 -0.14 3.76 0.50
C GLY A 354 -0.64 5.04 -0.11
N GLU A 355 -1.95 5.12 -0.30
CA GLU A 355 -2.62 6.31 -0.78
C GLU A 355 -3.93 6.52 -0.02
N LEU A 356 -4.14 7.75 0.39
CA LEU A 356 -5.41 8.34 0.80
C LEU A 356 -5.44 9.75 0.21
N PRO A 357 -6.61 10.36 0.00
CA PRO A 357 -6.65 11.76 -0.40
C PRO A 357 -5.72 12.60 0.46
N GLY A 358 -4.77 13.27 -0.17
CA GLY A 358 -3.77 14.11 0.47
C GLY A 358 -2.47 13.45 0.89
N PHE A 359 -2.35 12.14 0.93
CA PHE A 359 -1.16 11.43 1.40
C PHE A 359 -0.80 10.27 0.50
N ASN A 360 0.45 10.24 0.03
CA ASN A 360 1.02 9.09 -0.65
C ASN A 360 2.26 8.58 0.08
N SER A 361 2.46 7.28 0.17
CA SER A 361 3.57 6.68 0.90
C SER A 361 4.06 5.38 0.24
N PHE A 362 5.32 5.09 0.43
CA PHE A 362 5.96 3.83 0.08
C PHE A 362 6.82 3.35 1.23
N MET A 363 6.79 2.07 1.51
CA MET A 363 7.78 1.40 2.36
C MET A 363 8.20 0.09 1.72
N GLY A 364 9.52 -0.16 1.69
CA GLY A 364 10.08 -1.38 1.15
C GLY A 364 11.35 -1.80 1.86
N HIS A 365 11.57 -3.11 1.98
CA HIS A 365 12.81 -3.70 2.48
C HIS A 365 13.26 -4.86 1.61
N ASP A 366 14.52 -4.83 1.20
CA ASP A 366 15.20 -5.95 0.56
C ASP A 366 15.89 -6.79 1.64
N PRO A 367 15.41 -8.02 1.92
CA PRO A 367 15.99 -8.84 2.97
C PRO A 367 17.36 -9.41 2.58
N VAL A 368 17.70 -9.45 1.28
CA VAL A 368 18.97 -9.98 0.77
C VAL A 368 20.08 -8.95 0.92
N ASN A 369 19.88 -7.77 0.33
CA ASN A 369 20.89 -6.71 0.31
C ASN A 369 20.78 -5.76 1.52
N LYS A 370 19.80 -5.94 2.41
CA LYS A 370 19.59 -5.12 3.61
C LYS A 370 19.33 -3.64 3.30
N VAL A 371 18.65 -3.37 2.20
CA VAL A 371 18.22 -2.02 1.83
C VAL A 371 16.81 -1.78 2.32
N THR A 372 16.57 -0.63 2.95
CA THR A 372 15.22 -0.18 3.35
C THR A 372 14.96 1.18 2.75
N LEU A 373 13.81 1.35 2.14
CA LEU A 373 13.36 2.64 1.61
C LEU A 373 11.97 2.96 2.16
N VAL A 374 11.83 4.16 2.72
CA VAL A 374 10.54 4.73 3.12
C VAL A 374 10.45 6.12 2.51
N VAL A 375 9.34 6.38 1.84
CA VAL A 375 9.02 7.70 1.27
C VAL A 375 7.59 8.05 1.65
N TRP A 376 7.34 9.30 2.00
CA TRP A 376 6.00 9.84 2.02
C TRP A 376 5.95 11.25 1.39
N ALA A 377 4.81 11.60 0.85
CA ALA A 377 4.49 12.91 0.30
C ALA A 377 3.10 13.34 0.77
N ASN A 378 2.92 14.62 0.99
CA ASN A 378 1.67 15.20 1.48
C ASN A 378 0.78 15.76 0.36
N LEU A 379 0.82 15.12 -0.78
CA LEU A 379 -0.09 15.34 -1.91
C LEU A 379 -0.42 13.99 -2.54
N ALA A 380 -1.71 13.72 -2.79
CA ALA A 380 -2.14 12.52 -3.50
C ALA A 380 -3.61 12.58 -3.95
N PRO A 381 -3.89 12.13 -5.19
CA PRO A 381 -2.93 11.97 -6.28
C PRO A 381 -2.37 13.32 -6.77
N ALA A 382 -1.30 13.29 -7.58
CA ALA A 382 -0.87 14.46 -8.32
C ALA A 382 -1.87 14.78 -9.44
N ALA A 383 -1.88 16.01 -9.96
CA ALA A 383 -2.85 16.43 -10.99
C ALA A 383 -2.81 15.54 -12.25
N ASN A 384 -1.65 15.01 -12.61
CA ASN A 384 -1.46 14.08 -13.74
C ASN A 384 -1.70 12.60 -13.39
N GLY A 385 -2.26 12.29 -12.22
CA GLY A 385 -2.60 10.96 -11.76
C GLY A 385 -1.42 10.14 -11.24
N GLN A 386 -0.22 10.69 -11.17
CA GLN A 386 0.93 9.98 -10.62
C GLN A 386 0.87 9.93 -9.09
N ASP A 387 1.39 8.82 -8.55
CA ASP A 387 1.60 8.60 -7.11
C ASP A 387 2.95 9.19 -6.69
N PRO A 388 3.01 10.31 -5.96
CA PRO A 388 4.26 11.02 -5.70
C PRO A 388 5.34 10.18 -5.01
N ALA A 389 5.02 9.57 -3.86
CA ALA A 389 5.99 8.77 -3.11
C ALA A 389 6.38 7.48 -3.84
N THR A 390 5.45 6.88 -4.57
CA THR A 390 5.71 5.70 -5.40
C THR A 390 6.64 6.05 -6.57
N THR A 391 6.46 7.21 -7.19
CA THR A 391 7.33 7.71 -8.27
C THR A 391 8.74 7.95 -7.75
N MET A 392 8.89 8.66 -6.61
CA MET A 392 10.19 8.82 -5.96
C MET A 392 10.85 7.48 -5.64
N ALA A 393 10.08 6.52 -5.10
CA ALA A 393 10.58 5.21 -4.73
C ALA A 393 11.10 4.43 -5.95
N LYS A 394 10.38 4.45 -7.07
CA LYS A 394 10.81 3.80 -8.32
C LYS A 394 12.14 4.37 -8.83
N GLU A 395 12.28 5.69 -8.83
CA GLU A 395 13.52 6.34 -9.27
C GLU A 395 14.70 6.01 -8.34
N ILE A 396 14.47 6.04 -7.01
CA ILE A 396 15.49 5.69 -6.01
C ILE A 396 15.91 4.22 -6.16
N ILE A 397 14.94 3.29 -6.27
CA ILE A 397 15.21 1.86 -6.49
C ILE A 397 16.01 1.66 -7.77
N GLY A 398 15.63 2.31 -8.87
CA GLY A 398 16.36 2.23 -10.14
C GLY A 398 17.80 2.77 -10.09
N LYS A 399 18.10 3.67 -9.14
CA LYS A 399 19.47 4.14 -8.91
C LYS A 399 20.28 3.22 -8.02
N VAL A 400 19.65 2.63 -7.00
CA VAL A 400 20.32 1.72 -6.05
C VAL A 400 20.57 0.34 -6.70
N TYR A 401 19.66 -0.10 -7.57
CA TYR A 401 19.72 -1.39 -8.25
C TYR A 401 19.81 -1.15 -9.77
N PRO A 402 21.00 -0.84 -10.30
CA PRO A 402 21.17 -0.67 -11.74
C PRO A 402 20.89 -1.99 -12.47
N ALA A 403 20.29 -1.89 -13.69
CA ALA A 403 19.96 -3.02 -14.55
C ALA A 403 21.23 -3.74 -15.04
#